data_94f6db209c175db35aed735934c1e15f
#
_entry.id   94f6db209c175db35aed735934c1e15f
#
_cell.length_a   1.000
_cell.length_b   1.000
_cell.length_c   1.000
_cell.angle_alpha   90.00
_cell.angle_beta   90.00
_cell.angle_gamma   90.00
#
_symmetry.space_group_name_H-M   'P 1'
#
loop_
_entity.id
_entity.type
_entity.pdbx_description
1 polymer ?
#
loop_
_entity_poly.entity_id
_entity_poly.type
_entity_poly.pdbx_seq_one_letter_code
_entity_poly.pdbx_strand_id
1 'polypeptide(L)'
;HRHSAYISQSGRCFYCNFPMWESDAVSYSQVHKVTLPQAKQFRCTAEHLDAGSDGGKDKATNIVAACIWCNRKRHGRKLAPSPKDYRELVQKRLRKGRWFCRELLTRFSDVIQMAQSE
;
A
#
# COMPACT_ATOMS: atom_id res chain seq x y z
N HIS A 1 0.91 13.27 10.00
CA HIS A 1 1.73 12.94 8.81
C HIS A 1 1.11 11.85 7.95
N ARG A 2 0.53 10.82 8.59
CA ARG A 2 -0.14 9.76 7.84
C ARG A 2 -1.27 10.31 6.97
N HIS A 3 -2.15 11.14 7.54
CA HIS A 3 -3.28 11.70 6.80
C HIS A 3 -2.81 12.60 5.66
N SER A 4 -1.79 13.43 5.90
CA SER A 4 -1.23 14.29 4.87
C SER A 4 -0.68 13.47 3.70
N ALA A 5 0.02 12.37 3.99
CA ALA A 5 0.53 11.48 2.97
C ALA A 5 -0.62 10.80 2.20
N TYR A 6 -1.67 10.36 2.92
CA TYR A 6 -2.85 9.78 2.29
C TYR A 6 -3.46 10.76 1.28
N ILE A 7 -3.64 12.01 1.66
CA ILE A 7 -4.22 13.03 0.77
C ILE A 7 -3.29 13.29 -0.42
N SER A 8 -1.98 13.46 -0.18
CA SER A 8 -1.05 13.76 -1.27
C SER A 8 -0.91 12.60 -2.26
N GLN A 9 -1.18 11.38 -1.83
CA GLN A 9 -1.17 10.18 -2.68
C GLN A 9 -2.53 9.86 -3.28
N SER A 10 -3.50 10.74 -3.14
CA SER A 10 -4.89 10.52 -3.62
C SER A 10 -5.49 9.25 -3.05
N GLY A 11 -5.19 8.93 -1.80
CA GLY A 11 -5.72 7.77 -1.09
C GLY A 11 -5.13 6.43 -1.54
N ARG A 12 -4.02 6.44 -2.29
CA ARG A 12 -3.45 5.21 -2.85
C ARG A 12 -2.15 4.81 -2.17
N CYS A 13 -1.97 3.50 -1.98
CA CYS A 13 -0.79 2.93 -1.34
C CYS A 13 0.48 3.26 -2.14
N PHE A 14 1.52 3.68 -1.41
CA PHE A 14 2.82 4.01 -2.01
C PHE A 14 3.43 2.82 -2.78
N TYR A 15 3.18 1.59 -2.35
CA TYR A 15 3.78 0.40 -2.95
C TYR A 15 2.90 -0.24 -4.02
N CYS A 16 1.65 -0.57 -3.69
CA CYS A 16 0.79 -1.28 -4.63
C CYS A 16 -0.12 -0.37 -5.46
N ASN A 17 -0.26 0.87 -5.07
CA ASN A 17 -1.12 1.85 -5.73
C ASN A 17 -2.62 1.56 -5.61
N PHE A 18 -3.01 0.57 -4.81
CA PHE A 18 -4.43 0.28 -4.59
C PHE A 18 -5.03 1.32 -3.64
N PRO A 19 -6.34 1.60 -3.77
CA PRO A 19 -7.00 2.53 -2.85
C PRO A 19 -6.95 2.00 -1.41
N MET A 20 -6.83 2.93 -0.47
CA MET A 20 -6.80 2.65 0.97
C MET A 20 -7.97 3.33 1.65
N TRP A 21 -8.19 3.00 2.92
CA TRP A 21 -9.16 3.68 3.77
C TRP A 21 -8.50 4.04 5.10
N GLU A 22 -9.05 5.08 5.75
CA GLU A 22 -8.49 5.57 7.02
C GLU A 22 -9.32 5.18 8.23
N SER A 23 -10.65 5.18 8.13
CA SER A 23 -11.52 5.01 9.30
C SER A 23 -12.70 4.08 9.09
N ASP A 24 -13.06 3.69 7.86
CA ASP A 24 -14.30 2.96 7.62
C ASP A 24 -14.11 1.81 6.62
N ALA A 25 -13.75 0.64 7.16
CA ALA A 25 -13.55 -0.55 6.35
C ALA A 25 -14.86 -1.04 5.69
N VAL A 26 -16.00 -0.84 6.37
CA VAL A 26 -17.29 -1.29 5.84
C VAL A 26 -17.67 -0.50 4.60
N SER A 27 -17.51 0.81 4.65
CA SER A 27 -17.76 1.66 3.50
C SER A 27 -16.85 1.29 2.33
N TYR A 28 -15.55 1.07 2.59
CA TYR A 28 -14.61 0.63 1.57
C TYR A 28 -15.05 -0.69 0.93
N SER A 29 -15.44 -1.65 1.76
CA SER A 29 -15.92 -2.96 1.31
C SER A 29 -17.11 -2.81 0.36
N GLN A 30 -18.06 -1.94 0.70
CA GLN A 30 -19.24 -1.70 -0.11
C GLN A 30 -18.92 -0.97 -1.42
N VAL A 31 -18.11 0.06 -1.34
CA VAL A 31 -17.73 0.89 -2.51
C VAL A 31 -16.95 0.07 -3.52
N HIS A 32 -15.97 -0.69 -3.05
CA HIS A 32 -15.09 -1.46 -3.94
C HIS A 32 -15.56 -2.87 -4.21
N LYS A 33 -16.67 -3.29 -3.59
CA LYS A 33 -17.25 -4.64 -3.78
C LYS A 33 -16.25 -5.74 -3.47
N VAL A 34 -15.61 -5.60 -2.32
CA VAL A 34 -14.69 -6.61 -1.77
C VAL A 34 -15.24 -7.06 -0.41
N THR A 35 -14.79 -8.21 0.07
CA THR A 35 -15.21 -8.70 1.39
C THR A 35 -14.59 -7.84 2.49
N LEU A 36 -15.17 -7.88 3.69
CA LEU A 36 -14.61 -7.14 4.82
C LEU A 36 -13.19 -7.60 5.17
N PRO A 37 -12.87 -8.92 5.22
CA PRO A 37 -11.50 -9.35 5.39
C PRO A 37 -10.54 -8.82 4.32
N GLN A 38 -10.97 -8.76 3.06
CA GLN A 38 -10.18 -8.18 1.98
C GLN A 38 -9.96 -6.67 2.21
N ALA A 39 -11.03 -5.96 2.59
CA ALA A 39 -10.95 -4.52 2.86
C ALA A 39 -9.92 -4.23 3.96
N LYS A 40 -9.84 -5.07 4.99
CA LYS A 40 -8.91 -4.87 6.09
C LYS A 40 -7.45 -4.84 5.66
N GLN A 41 -7.11 -5.44 4.52
CA GLN A 41 -5.75 -5.41 3.97
C GLN A 41 -5.33 -4.01 3.52
N PHE A 42 -6.29 -3.13 3.28
CA PHE A 42 -6.04 -1.81 2.68
C PHE A 42 -6.15 -0.66 3.66
N ARG A 43 -6.11 -0.95 4.96
CA ARG A 43 -6.07 0.12 5.96
C ARG A 43 -4.81 0.95 5.77
N CYS A 44 -4.98 2.27 5.76
CA CYS A 44 -3.86 3.21 5.61
C CYS A 44 -2.99 3.20 6.85
N THR A 45 -1.69 3.04 6.67
CA THR A 45 -0.69 3.12 7.74
C THR A 45 0.38 4.12 7.36
N ALA A 46 1.08 4.64 8.37
CA ALA A 46 2.27 5.45 8.15
C ALA A 46 3.46 4.51 7.92
N GLU A 47 4.15 4.74 6.81
CA GLU A 47 5.35 3.98 6.49
C GLU A 47 6.54 4.91 6.51
N HIS A 48 7.55 4.57 7.31
CA HIS A 48 8.78 5.34 7.39
C HIS A 48 9.71 4.93 6.26
N LEU A 49 10.13 5.90 5.45
CA LEU A 49 11.08 5.64 4.36
C LEU A 49 12.43 5.21 4.90
N ASP A 50 12.86 5.87 6.00
CA ASP A 50 14.05 5.45 6.75
C ASP A 50 13.61 4.80 8.06
N ALA A 51 14.20 3.65 8.39
CA ALA A 51 13.91 2.98 9.65
C ALA A 51 14.34 3.84 10.83
N GLY A 52 13.60 3.74 11.94
CA GLY A 52 13.88 4.52 13.15
C GLY A 52 15.28 4.30 13.70
N SER A 53 15.82 3.08 13.59
CA SER A 53 17.18 2.76 14.05
C SER A 53 18.27 3.49 13.26
N ASP A 54 17.98 3.95 12.05
CA ASP A 54 18.93 4.67 11.20
C ASP A 54 18.68 6.18 11.21
N GLY A 55 18.07 6.70 12.28
CA GLY A 55 17.77 8.10 12.38
C GLY A 55 16.49 8.53 11.68
N GLY A 56 15.69 7.58 11.24
CA GLY A 56 14.37 7.88 10.68
C GLY A 56 13.51 8.58 11.71
N LYS A 57 12.82 9.64 11.29
CA LYS A 57 12.05 10.51 12.18
C LYS A 57 10.63 10.65 11.66
N ASP A 58 9.71 10.97 12.58
CA ASP A 58 8.30 11.26 12.26
C ASP A 58 8.19 12.65 11.62
N LYS A 59 8.85 12.81 10.47
CA LYS A 59 8.77 14.04 9.67
C LYS A 59 7.95 13.77 8.42
N ALA A 60 7.23 14.77 7.95
CA ALA A 60 6.42 14.66 6.75
C ALA A 60 7.23 14.14 5.55
N THR A 61 8.51 14.53 5.45
CA THR A 61 9.39 14.09 4.35
C THR A 61 9.82 12.63 4.46
N ASN A 62 9.66 12.02 5.64
CA ASN A 62 10.04 10.63 5.89
C ASN A 62 8.84 9.68 5.93
N ILE A 63 7.63 10.18 5.78
CA ILE A 63 6.40 9.39 5.90
C ILE A 63 5.71 9.31 4.55
N VAL A 64 5.38 8.09 4.16
CA VAL A 64 4.43 7.84 3.07
C VAL A 64 3.28 7.01 3.62
N ALA A 65 2.16 7.00 2.91
CA ALA A 65 1.01 6.17 3.27
C ALA A 65 1.11 4.85 2.54
N ALA A 66 0.98 3.75 3.27
CA ALA A 66 1.00 2.41 2.70
C ALA A 66 -0.12 1.58 3.30
N CYS A 67 -0.70 0.68 2.51
CA CYS A 67 -1.70 -0.23 3.05
C CYS A 67 -1.03 -1.18 4.04
N ILE A 68 -1.79 -1.62 5.04
CA ILE A 68 -1.24 -2.47 6.10
C ILE A 68 -0.66 -3.77 5.55
N TRP A 69 -1.22 -4.30 4.46
CA TRP A 69 -0.70 -5.51 3.82
C TRP A 69 0.74 -5.29 3.31
N CYS A 70 0.96 -4.26 2.50
CA CYS A 70 2.29 -3.98 1.96
C CYS A 70 3.28 -3.63 3.06
N ASN A 71 2.86 -2.83 4.03
CA ASN A 71 3.71 -2.44 5.15
C ASN A 71 4.18 -3.66 5.94
N ARG A 72 3.25 -4.54 6.34
CA ARG A 72 3.59 -5.75 7.10
C ARG A 72 4.47 -6.70 6.30
N LYS A 73 4.21 -6.87 5.02
CA LYS A 73 5.00 -7.75 4.16
C LYS A 73 6.44 -7.24 4.02
N ARG A 74 6.63 -5.92 3.94
CA ARG A 74 7.97 -5.35 3.89
C ARG A 74 8.73 -5.62 5.17
N HIS A 75 8.13 -5.31 6.31
CA HIS A 75 8.79 -5.41 7.62
C HIS A 75 8.80 -6.84 8.18
N GLY A 76 8.08 -7.77 7.57
CA GLY A 76 8.16 -9.18 7.88
C GLY A 76 9.39 -9.87 7.30
N ARG A 77 10.12 -9.18 6.44
CA ARG A 77 11.36 -9.72 5.86
C ARG A 77 12.50 -9.58 6.86
N LYS A 78 13.43 -10.52 6.82
CA LYS A 78 14.60 -10.51 7.70
C LYS A 78 15.40 -9.22 7.53
N LEU A 79 15.59 -8.79 6.29
CA LEU A 79 16.14 -7.48 5.95
C LEU A 79 15.15 -6.78 5.04
N ALA A 80 14.56 -5.70 5.55
CA ALA A 80 13.61 -4.93 4.77
C ALA A 80 14.34 -4.27 3.58
N PRO A 81 13.87 -4.48 2.34
CA PRO A 81 14.45 -3.78 1.20
C PRO A 81 14.18 -2.28 1.30
N SER A 82 14.94 -1.48 0.57
CA SER A 82 14.68 -0.06 0.50
C SER A 82 13.26 0.20 -0.02
N PRO A 83 12.64 1.34 0.31
CA PRO A 83 11.30 1.64 -0.22
C PRO A 83 11.23 1.57 -1.74
N LYS A 84 12.24 2.10 -2.43
CA LYS A 84 12.29 2.06 -3.89
C LYS A 84 12.32 0.63 -4.42
N ASP A 85 13.21 -0.20 -3.89
CA ASP A 85 13.36 -1.58 -4.33
C ASP A 85 12.10 -2.39 -4.01
N TYR A 86 11.51 -2.15 -2.84
CA TYR A 86 10.29 -2.84 -2.46
C TYR A 86 9.11 -2.46 -3.35
N ARG A 87 8.98 -1.19 -3.70
CA ARG A 87 7.95 -0.74 -4.63
C ARG A 87 8.08 -1.42 -5.98
N GLU A 88 9.30 -1.49 -6.50
CA GLU A 88 9.58 -2.18 -7.76
C GLU A 88 9.21 -3.67 -7.68
N LEU A 89 9.54 -4.31 -6.57
CA LEU A 89 9.20 -5.71 -6.32
C LEU A 89 7.69 -5.94 -6.31
N VAL A 90 6.95 -5.10 -5.58
CA VAL A 90 5.49 -5.18 -5.48
C VAL A 90 4.86 -5.01 -6.87
N GLN A 91 5.28 -3.99 -7.61
CA GLN A 91 4.76 -3.73 -8.94
C GLN A 91 5.05 -4.89 -9.91
N LYS A 92 6.24 -5.46 -9.83
CA LYS A 92 6.60 -6.63 -10.64
C LYS A 92 5.68 -7.83 -10.31
N ARG A 93 5.45 -8.08 -9.02
CA ARG A 93 4.57 -9.18 -8.59
C ARG A 93 3.12 -8.96 -8.99
N LEU A 94 2.65 -7.70 -8.94
CA LEU A 94 1.31 -7.37 -9.41
C LEU A 94 1.15 -7.67 -10.91
N ARG A 95 2.15 -7.32 -11.72
CA ARG A 95 2.13 -7.63 -13.17
C ARG A 95 2.07 -9.13 -13.42
N LYS A 96 2.66 -9.92 -12.55
CA LYS A 96 2.68 -11.39 -12.67
C LYS A 96 1.51 -12.08 -11.98
N GLY A 97 0.58 -11.31 -11.38
CA GLY A 97 -0.56 -11.87 -10.67
C GLY A 97 -0.20 -12.58 -9.38
N ARG A 98 0.83 -12.12 -8.67
CA ARG A 98 1.39 -12.83 -7.51
C ARG A 98 1.41 -12.03 -6.21
N TRP A 99 0.73 -10.88 -6.12
CA TRP A 99 0.80 -10.07 -4.89
C TRP A 99 -0.42 -10.23 -4.00
N PHE A 100 -1.59 -10.11 -4.54
CA PHE A 100 -2.85 -10.30 -3.83
C PHE A 100 -3.56 -11.54 -4.34
N CYS A 101 -4.69 -11.90 -3.70
CA CYS A 101 -5.53 -12.99 -4.21
C CYS A 101 -6.13 -12.61 -5.57
N ARG A 102 -6.56 -13.62 -6.31
CA ARG A 102 -7.10 -13.43 -7.67
C ARG A 102 -8.27 -12.47 -7.70
N GLU A 103 -9.17 -12.54 -6.73
CA GLU A 103 -10.35 -11.68 -6.67
C GLU A 103 -9.97 -10.21 -6.59
N LEU A 104 -8.97 -9.88 -5.78
CA LEU A 104 -8.49 -8.51 -5.65
C LEU A 104 -7.78 -8.04 -6.92
N LEU A 105 -7.00 -8.90 -7.54
CA LEU A 105 -6.32 -8.56 -8.78
C LEU A 105 -7.32 -8.26 -9.90
N THR A 106 -8.39 -9.04 -9.96
CA THR A 106 -9.48 -8.81 -10.92
C THR A 106 -10.22 -7.52 -10.62
N ARG A 107 -10.57 -7.32 -9.34
CA ARG A 107 -11.32 -6.13 -8.92
C ARG A 107 -10.57 -4.84 -9.21
N PHE A 108 -9.25 -4.83 -9.01
CA PHE A 108 -8.41 -3.66 -9.16
C PHE A 108 -7.51 -3.71 -10.41
N SER A 109 -7.93 -4.45 -11.44
CA SER A 109 -7.14 -4.60 -12.66
C SER A 109 -6.82 -3.23 -13.32
N ASP A 110 -7.77 -2.30 -13.30
CA ASP A 110 -7.57 -0.95 -13.84
C ASP A 110 -6.45 -0.21 -13.10
N VAL A 111 -6.39 -0.37 -11.78
CA VAL A 111 -5.35 0.25 -10.95
C VAL A 111 -3.97 -0.31 -11.32
N ILE A 112 -3.89 -1.62 -11.52
CA ILE A 112 -2.64 -2.28 -11.90
C ILE A 112 -2.17 -1.75 -13.26
N GLN A 113 -3.07 -1.64 -14.22
CA GLN A 113 -2.75 -1.11 -15.56
C GLN A 113 -2.32 0.35 -15.51
N MET A 114 -2.98 1.18 -14.70
CA MET A 114 -2.62 2.58 -14.53
C MET A 114 -1.17 2.74 -14.06
N ALA A 115 -0.76 1.97 -13.07
CA ALA A 115 0.59 2.04 -12.54
C ALA A 115 1.65 1.62 -13.57
N GLN A 116 1.28 0.77 -14.51
CA GLN A 116 2.19 0.26 -15.54
C GLN A 116 2.29 1.16 -16.76
N SER A 117 1.29 2.02 -16.99
CA SER A 117 1.30 2.93 -18.14
C SER A 117 2.14 4.18 -17.90
N GLU A 118 2.56 4.38 -16.67
CA GLU A 118 3.46 5.48 -16.33
C GLU A 118 4.92 5.01 -16.49
#